data_2d5dce8d0c367d66888a287192badbd0
#
_entry.id   2d5dce8d0c367d66888a287192badbd0
#
_cell.length_a   1.000
_cell.length_b   1.000
_cell.length_c   1.000
_cell.angle_alpha   90.00
_cell.angle_beta   90.00
_cell.angle_gamma   90.00
#
_symmetry.space_group_name_H-M   'P 1'
#
loop_
_entity.id
_entity.type
_entity.pdbx_description
1 polymer ?
#
loop_
_entity_poly.entity_id
_entity_poly.type
_entity_poly.pdbx_seq_one_letter_code
_entity_poly.pdbx_strand_id
1 'polypeptide(L)'
;MADSKNKNKIAGIALGPTLIVIGILALWSNEGRFDYAEAARATKTMDAPTTEFDNELFSYTGSMETDLTIPGEYVESLVGYLPVSRRAVIYAWEEDEDNDGNVTWSREWMSIVKSNSRNSRDDVRQELSSKVFLDDTYTVGKLTINGKSIEFADTSESIPTSTLTLNTSEKGSKLQKQGNYLYLAKSKANQVGDERVNYSGIPVPVTATYFGKYEDERGVAHQAEQKGGFIEGLIGDTGVLHFIVAGDRSVALNTMQQHLAMIKWLWRFIGFVLITTGFGTMFGAVAGFFYHVPLLGSIIQSGVVIVSLTLGTTVSIITISAGYLMHNLWILALMIAVGVALFVLCRRRGLKSQANFKQGLALDMGQDLDKVDLAELEFIELVRLCFADKDVHIEERKYLTKWAEKQGWSKEKIAELVAKAKSGEGTKTDGNATDSHIRHLIRLALADGELSPFEFNTISQVAVEVGYSQSELRKLIKQIKGSVAA
;
A
#
# COMPACT_ATOMS: atom_id res chain seq x y z
N MET A 1 -30.54 -8.83 27.03
CA MET A 1 -30.09 -9.31 25.70
C MET A 1 -29.99 -8.20 24.65
N ALA A 2 -30.94 -7.24 24.52
CA ALA A 2 -30.84 -6.15 23.54
C ALA A 2 -29.66 -5.16 23.80
N ASP A 3 -29.28 -4.97 25.06
CA ASP A 3 -28.22 -4.02 25.46
C ASP A 3 -26.80 -4.52 25.12
N SER A 4 -26.59 -5.83 25.17
CA SER A 4 -25.32 -6.49 24.78
C SER A 4 -25.09 -6.42 23.26
N LYS A 5 -26.13 -6.67 22.45
CA LYS A 5 -26.05 -6.58 20.99
C LYS A 5 -25.73 -5.18 20.48
N ASN A 6 -26.20 -4.14 21.17
CA ASN A 6 -25.89 -2.75 20.81
C ASN A 6 -24.45 -2.37 21.20
N LYS A 7 -23.91 -2.90 22.28
CA LYS A 7 -22.51 -2.66 22.71
C LYS A 7 -21.49 -3.24 21.72
N ASN A 8 -21.76 -4.45 21.21
CA ASN A 8 -20.85 -5.10 20.24
C ASN A 8 -20.84 -4.39 18.87
N LYS A 9 -22.00 -3.86 18.43
CA LYS A 9 -22.07 -3.06 17.20
C LYS A 9 -21.34 -1.73 17.32
N ILE A 10 -21.43 -1.07 18.47
CA ILE A 10 -20.72 0.18 18.74
C ILE A 10 -19.20 -0.09 18.85
N ALA A 11 -18.83 -1.21 19.47
CA ALA A 11 -17.43 -1.63 19.55
C ALA A 11 -16.81 -1.88 18.16
N GLY A 12 -17.54 -2.52 17.24
CA GLY A 12 -17.10 -2.73 15.86
C GLY A 12 -16.89 -1.43 15.07
N ILE A 13 -17.73 -0.42 15.29
CA ILE A 13 -17.61 0.90 14.67
C ILE A 13 -16.33 1.63 15.14
N ALA A 14 -15.92 1.44 16.39
CA ALA A 14 -14.69 2.03 16.93
C ALA A 14 -13.45 1.20 16.59
N LEU A 15 -13.54 -0.12 16.64
CA LEU A 15 -12.43 -1.04 16.38
C LEU A 15 -11.98 -1.01 14.91
N GLY A 16 -12.93 -0.92 13.97
CA GLY A 16 -12.62 -0.90 12.53
C GLY A 16 -11.64 0.20 12.13
N PRO A 17 -11.94 1.48 12.38
CA PRO A 17 -11.02 2.58 12.11
C PRO A 17 -9.68 2.44 12.83
N THR A 18 -9.66 1.93 14.07
CA THR A 18 -8.42 1.70 14.82
C THR A 18 -7.52 0.68 14.13
N LEU A 19 -8.07 -0.45 13.66
CA LEU A 19 -7.32 -1.46 12.91
C LEU A 19 -6.80 -0.90 11.58
N ILE A 20 -7.59 -0.09 10.88
CA ILE A 20 -7.16 0.57 9.64
C ILE A 20 -5.96 1.49 9.91
N VAL A 21 -6.03 2.33 10.94
CA VAL A 21 -4.95 3.25 11.30
C VAL A 21 -3.68 2.48 11.68
N ILE A 22 -3.79 1.45 12.53
CA ILE A 22 -2.65 0.61 12.92
C ILE A 22 -2.05 -0.08 11.69
N GLY A 23 -2.88 -0.62 10.80
CA GLY A 23 -2.42 -1.25 9.56
C GLY A 23 -1.69 -0.28 8.62
N ILE A 24 -2.22 0.94 8.45
CA ILE A 24 -1.55 2.00 7.66
C ILE A 24 -0.21 2.38 8.29
N LEU A 25 -0.16 2.61 9.59
CA LEU A 25 1.07 2.95 10.29
C LEU A 25 2.10 1.83 10.20
N ALA A 26 1.68 0.56 10.36
CA ALA A 26 2.57 -0.59 10.21
C ALA A 26 3.13 -0.71 8.80
N LEU A 27 2.31 -0.55 7.75
CA LEU A 27 2.76 -0.54 6.36
C LEU A 27 3.74 0.60 6.08
N TRP A 28 3.39 1.81 6.51
CA TRP A 28 4.23 3.00 6.32
C TRP A 28 5.61 2.86 6.96
N SER A 29 5.65 2.47 8.24
CA SER A 29 6.91 2.26 8.96
C SER A 29 7.72 1.10 8.39
N ASN A 30 7.06 0.05 7.88
CA ASN A 30 7.75 -1.07 7.27
C ASN A 30 8.47 -0.70 5.96
N GLU A 31 7.93 0.24 5.16
CA GLU A 31 8.64 0.75 3.97
C GLU A 31 9.86 1.61 4.34
N GLY A 32 9.82 2.29 5.48
CA GLY A 32 10.94 3.02 6.05
C GLY A 32 11.84 2.19 6.98
N ARG A 33 11.66 0.87 7.05
CA ARG A 33 12.47 -0.03 7.88
C ARG A 33 13.96 0.14 7.61
N PHE A 34 14.75 0.13 8.68
CA PHE A 34 16.20 0.17 8.59
C PHE A 34 16.74 -0.95 7.69
N ASP A 35 17.48 -0.57 6.65
CA ASP A 35 18.10 -1.53 5.76
C ASP A 35 19.45 -1.95 6.30
N TYR A 36 19.41 -2.90 7.26
CA TYR A 36 20.63 -3.44 7.84
C TYR A 36 21.47 -4.23 6.83
N ALA A 37 20.87 -4.72 5.73
CA ALA A 37 21.62 -5.42 4.68
C ALA A 37 22.45 -4.42 3.84
N GLU A 38 21.90 -3.23 3.54
CA GLU A 38 22.63 -2.16 2.89
C GLU A 38 23.71 -1.58 3.83
N ALA A 39 23.37 -1.35 5.10
CA ALA A 39 24.32 -0.92 6.10
C ALA A 39 25.49 -1.92 6.26
N ALA A 40 25.20 -3.23 6.29
CA ALA A 40 26.19 -4.28 6.33
C ALA A 40 27.08 -4.29 5.07
N ARG A 41 26.50 -4.02 3.90
CA ARG A 41 27.26 -3.92 2.63
C ARG A 41 28.23 -2.76 2.65
N ALA A 42 27.88 -1.65 3.28
CA ALA A 42 28.71 -0.45 3.43
C ALA A 42 29.85 -0.60 4.46
N THR A 43 29.85 -1.67 5.30
CA THR A 43 30.89 -1.90 6.29
C THR A 43 32.26 -2.15 5.65
N LYS A 44 33.34 -1.70 6.32
CA LYS A 44 34.70 -2.02 5.96
C LYS A 44 35.01 -3.48 6.35
N THR A 45 35.72 -4.22 5.49
CA THR A 45 36.15 -5.58 5.83
C THR A 45 37.39 -5.52 6.71
N MET A 46 37.35 -6.22 7.83
CA MET A 46 38.48 -6.36 8.76
C MET A 46 39.09 -7.77 8.57
N ASP A 47 40.38 -7.85 8.39
CA ASP A 47 41.10 -9.14 8.27
C ASP A 47 41.57 -9.64 9.65
N ALA A 48 41.90 -8.74 10.56
CA ALA A 48 42.22 -9.05 11.95
C ALA A 48 41.83 -7.90 12.87
N PRO A 49 41.40 -8.19 14.13
CA PRO A 49 41.09 -7.14 15.11
C PRO A 49 42.28 -6.20 15.32
N THR A 50 42.06 -4.92 15.01
CA THR A 50 43.06 -3.84 15.15
C THR A 50 42.38 -2.55 15.61
N THR A 51 43.09 -1.71 16.35
CA THR A 51 42.63 -0.41 16.84
C THR A 51 42.32 0.60 15.72
N GLU A 52 42.81 0.34 14.49
CA GLU A 52 42.49 1.19 13.33
C GLU A 52 41.00 1.24 12.98
N PHE A 53 40.23 0.25 13.40
CA PHE A 53 38.78 0.18 13.19
C PHE A 53 37.98 0.77 14.36
N ASP A 54 38.62 1.31 15.38
CA ASP A 54 37.90 1.81 16.56
C ASP A 54 36.82 2.87 16.17
N ASN A 55 35.63 2.67 16.65
CA ASN A 55 34.43 3.43 16.30
C ASN A 55 33.92 3.31 14.85
N GLU A 56 34.50 2.43 14.02
CA GLU A 56 34.08 2.21 12.64
C GLU A 56 33.05 1.08 12.50
N LEU A 57 32.21 1.18 11.46
CA LEU A 57 31.37 0.07 11.03
C LEU A 57 32.21 -0.94 10.23
N PHE A 58 32.19 -2.18 10.65
CA PHE A 58 33.00 -3.21 10.06
C PHE A 58 32.30 -4.54 9.89
N SER A 59 32.90 -5.40 9.09
CA SER A 59 32.58 -6.83 9.00
C SER A 59 33.83 -7.65 9.23
N TYR A 60 33.69 -8.76 9.96
CA TYR A 60 34.78 -9.68 10.24
C TYR A 60 34.31 -11.11 10.03
N THR A 61 35.04 -11.88 9.24
CA THR A 61 34.74 -13.29 8.97
C THR A 61 35.76 -14.18 9.67
N GLY A 62 35.26 -15.20 10.37
CA GLY A 62 36.11 -16.14 11.08
C GLY A 62 35.41 -17.45 11.40
N SER A 63 36.16 -18.39 11.99
CA SER A 63 35.57 -19.62 12.53
C SER A 63 34.71 -19.29 13.74
N MET A 64 33.54 -19.93 13.84
CA MET A 64 32.70 -19.88 15.06
C MET A 64 33.23 -20.94 16.02
N GLU A 65 33.37 -20.61 17.32
CA GLU A 65 33.65 -21.61 18.34
C GLU A 65 32.43 -22.50 18.55
N THR A 66 32.66 -23.80 18.71
CA THR A 66 31.59 -24.81 18.85
C THR A 66 31.25 -25.11 20.32
N ASP A 67 31.99 -24.51 21.25
CA ASP A 67 31.82 -24.75 22.68
C ASP A 67 30.79 -23.82 23.38
N LEU A 68 30.04 -23.07 22.58
CA LEU A 68 28.95 -22.24 23.09
C LEU A 68 27.91 -23.09 23.79
N THR A 69 27.62 -22.76 25.02
CA THR A 69 26.72 -23.49 25.89
C THR A 69 25.61 -22.56 26.38
N ILE A 70 24.39 -22.84 25.99
CA ILE A 70 23.22 -22.05 26.35
C ILE A 70 22.44 -22.73 27.47
N PRO A 71 22.17 -22.07 28.64
CA PRO A 71 21.39 -22.65 29.70
C PRO A 71 19.94 -22.87 29.26
N GLY A 72 19.40 -24.08 29.53
CA GLY A 72 18.09 -24.50 29.04
C GLY A 72 16.95 -24.39 30.03
N GLU A 73 17.15 -24.02 31.25
CA GLU A 73 16.20 -23.99 32.41
C GLU A 73 15.46 -25.31 32.70
N TYR A 74 14.74 -25.90 31.71
CA TYR A 74 14.01 -27.17 31.87
C TYR A 74 14.79 -28.36 31.34
N VAL A 75 15.80 -28.09 30.54
CA VAL A 75 16.76 -29.08 30.03
C VAL A 75 18.16 -28.69 30.49
N GLU A 76 19.08 -29.60 30.36
CA GLU A 76 20.51 -29.29 30.52
C GLU A 76 20.96 -28.28 29.47
N SER A 77 22.19 -27.77 29.62
CA SER A 77 22.75 -26.83 28.70
C SER A 77 22.71 -27.30 27.24
N LEU A 78 22.33 -26.41 26.37
CA LEU A 78 22.22 -26.64 24.92
C LEU A 78 23.54 -26.22 24.26
N VAL A 79 24.17 -27.16 23.58
CA VAL A 79 25.44 -26.96 22.88
C VAL A 79 25.22 -27.00 21.39
N GLY A 80 25.97 -26.21 20.64
CA GLY A 80 25.93 -26.21 19.17
C GLY A 80 24.84 -25.33 18.57
N TYR A 81 24.27 -24.41 19.35
CA TYR A 81 23.30 -23.42 18.88
C TYR A 81 23.71 -22.00 19.29
N LEU A 82 23.42 -21.01 18.43
CA LEU A 82 23.69 -19.60 18.71
C LEU A 82 22.58 -18.98 19.59
N PRO A 83 21.36 -18.71 19.09
CA PRO A 83 20.20 -18.51 19.94
C PRO A 83 19.44 -19.81 20.11
N VAL A 84 18.77 -19.96 21.24
CA VAL A 84 17.76 -21.00 21.44
C VAL A 84 16.46 -20.35 21.87
N SER A 85 15.38 -20.70 21.20
CA SER A 85 14.03 -20.27 21.54
C SER A 85 13.25 -21.44 22.12
N ARG A 86 12.68 -21.25 23.30
CA ARG A 86 11.70 -22.15 23.90
C ARG A 86 10.32 -21.57 23.71
N ARG A 87 9.44 -22.30 23.06
CA ARG A 87 8.03 -21.97 22.93
C ARG A 87 7.18 -22.84 23.83
N ALA A 88 6.49 -22.21 24.78
CA ALA A 88 5.52 -22.86 25.66
C ALA A 88 4.10 -22.59 25.14
N VAL A 89 3.27 -23.64 25.16
CA VAL A 89 1.85 -23.54 24.83
C VAL A 89 1.03 -24.36 25.82
N ILE A 90 -0.19 -23.90 26.06
CA ILE A 90 -1.16 -24.55 26.96
C ILE A 90 -2.42 -24.88 26.16
N TYR A 91 -3.04 -26.04 26.47
CA TYR A 91 -4.32 -26.46 25.89
C TYR A 91 -5.46 -25.84 26.69
N ALA A 92 -6.20 -24.94 26.11
CA ALA A 92 -7.20 -24.16 26.82
C ALA A 92 -8.43 -23.87 25.94
N TRP A 93 -9.48 -23.36 26.59
CA TRP A 93 -10.71 -22.98 25.92
C TRP A 93 -10.53 -21.69 25.12
N GLU A 94 -10.95 -21.72 23.86
CA GLU A 94 -11.12 -20.57 22.98
C GLU A 94 -12.61 -20.22 22.88
N GLU A 95 -12.93 -18.96 23.05
CA GLU A 95 -14.26 -18.41 22.90
C GLU A 95 -14.28 -17.61 21.60
N ASP A 96 -15.15 -18.00 20.68
CA ASP A 96 -15.38 -17.30 19.43
C ASP A 96 -16.85 -16.89 19.37
N GLU A 97 -17.10 -15.59 19.32
CA GLU A 97 -18.43 -14.99 19.23
C GLU A 97 -18.67 -14.49 17.81
N ASP A 98 -19.69 -15.04 17.17
CA ASP A 98 -20.07 -14.60 15.83
C ASP A 98 -20.78 -13.22 15.85
N ASN A 99 -21.01 -12.65 14.67
CA ASN A 99 -21.64 -11.35 14.52
C ASN A 99 -23.09 -11.30 15.05
N ASP A 100 -23.72 -12.46 15.25
CA ASP A 100 -25.07 -12.62 15.80
C ASP A 100 -25.06 -12.79 17.32
N GLY A 101 -23.88 -12.84 17.93
CA GLY A 101 -23.68 -13.02 19.36
C GLY A 101 -23.81 -14.49 19.81
N ASN A 102 -23.69 -15.44 18.86
CA ASN A 102 -23.63 -16.85 19.22
C ASN A 102 -22.18 -17.19 19.61
N VAL A 103 -22.02 -17.75 20.79
CA VAL A 103 -20.71 -18.13 21.30
C VAL A 103 -20.44 -19.59 20.96
N THR A 104 -19.36 -19.82 20.24
CA THR A 104 -18.81 -21.16 20.00
C THR A 104 -17.58 -21.38 20.85
N TRP A 105 -17.36 -22.62 21.27
CA TRP A 105 -16.27 -23.00 22.15
C TRP A 105 -15.45 -24.08 21.49
N SER A 106 -14.16 -23.80 21.31
CA SER A 106 -13.15 -24.77 20.90
C SER A 106 -12.10 -24.97 21.97
N ARG A 107 -11.27 -25.98 21.81
CA ARG A 107 -10.10 -26.22 22.68
C ARG A 107 -8.89 -26.30 21.78
N GLU A 108 -7.90 -25.47 22.05
CA GLU A 108 -6.70 -25.42 21.22
C GLU A 108 -5.43 -25.10 22.01
N TRP A 109 -4.28 -25.31 21.37
CA TRP A 109 -2.98 -24.96 21.92
C TRP A 109 -2.71 -23.48 21.70
N MET A 110 -2.61 -22.72 22.78
CA MET A 110 -2.39 -21.28 22.77
C MET A 110 -1.14 -20.88 23.54
N SER A 111 -0.50 -19.80 23.12
CA SER A 111 0.73 -19.29 23.76
C SER A 111 0.43 -18.55 25.08
N ILE A 112 -0.78 -18.01 25.22
CA ILE A 112 -1.24 -17.25 26.38
C ILE A 112 -2.69 -17.66 26.65
N VAL A 113 -3.02 -17.96 27.89
CA VAL A 113 -4.40 -18.26 28.30
C VAL A 113 -5.28 -17.02 28.11
N LYS A 114 -6.30 -17.13 27.27
CA LYS A 114 -7.29 -16.07 27.11
C LYS A 114 -8.23 -16.04 28.32
N SER A 115 -8.52 -14.84 28.81
CA SER A 115 -9.49 -14.64 29.88
C SER A 115 -10.91 -14.84 29.35
N ASN A 116 -11.51 -15.99 29.68
CA ASN A 116 -12.90 -16.31 29.38
C ASN A 116 -13.55 -17.11 30.54
N SER A 117 -14.88 -17.27 30.46
CA SER A 117 -15.64 -17.89 31.55
C SER A 117 -15.25 -19.34 31.82
N ARG A 118 -14.89 -20.13 30.80
CA ARG A 118 -14.51 -21.54 30.93
C ARG A 118 -13.11 -21.70 31.49
N ASN A 119 -12.14 -20.93 30.99
CA ASN A 119 -10.78 -20.95 31.52
C ASN A 119 -10.74 -20.50 32.99
N SER A 120 -11.55 -19.48 33.34
CA SER A 120 -11.68 -18.98 34.71
C SER A 120 -12.32 -20.04 35.64
N ARG A 121 -13.37 -20.73 35.18
CA ARG A 121 -14.03 -21.78 35.93
C ARG A 121 -13.13 -22.98 36.18
N ASP A 122 -12.34 -23.38 35.17
CA ASP A 122 -11.45 -24.54 35.22
C ASP A 122 -10.07 -24.19 35.82
N ASP A 123 -9.89 -22.94 36.33
CA ASP A 123 -8.65 -22.39 36.91
C ASP A 123 -7.41 -22.64 36.00
N VAL A 124 -7.57 -22.42 34.71
CA VAL A 124 -6.52 -22.70 33.73
C VAL A 124 -5.39 -21.69 33.89
N ARG A 125 -4.24 -22.14 34.32
CA ARG A 125 -3.03 -21.32 34.53
C ARG A 125 -1.84 -21.96 33.85
N GLN A 126 -1.05 -21.12 33.16
CA GLN A 126 0.17 -21.55 32.49
C GLN A 126 1.36 -21.52 33.46
N GLU A 127 2.03 -22.65 33.65
CA GLU A 127 3.23 -22.77 34.47
C GLU A 127 4.52 -22.69 33.65
N LEU A 128 4.49 -23.16 32.39
CA LEU A 128 5.63 -23.09 31.50
C LEU A 128 5.67 -21.77 30.74
N SER A 129 6.85 -21.22 30.57
CA SER A 129 7.02 -19.94 29.90
C SER A 129 7.83 -20.06 28.61
N SER A 130 7.50 -19.23 27.62
CA SER A 130 8.33 -19.02 26.43
C SER A 130 9.51 -18.12 26.79
N LYS A 131 10.68 -18.41 26.23
CA LYS A 131 11.90 -17.60 26.44
C LYS A 131 12.88 -17.78 25.30
N VAL A 132 13.60 -16.72 24.98
CA VAL A 132 14.77 -16.77 24.10
C VAL A 132 16.00 -16.75 24.98
N PHE A 133 16.91 -17.66 24.69
CA PHE A 133 18.21 -17.79 25.38
C PHE A 133 19.30 -17.33 24.42
N LEU A 134 20.13 -16.44 24.90
CA LEU A 134 21.31 -15.90 24.21
C LEU A 134 22.49 -16.06 25.14
N ASP A 135 23.69 -16.14 24.56
CA ASP A 135 24.93 -16.02 25.33
C ASP A 135 25.26 -14.55 25.57
N ASP A 136 26.00 -14.25 26.64
CA ASP A 136 26.45 -12.90 26.95
C ASP A 136 27.54 -12.42 25.98
N THR A 137 28.28 -13.38 25.41
CA THR A 137 29.37 -13.10 24.47
C THR A 137 29.46 -14.20 23.41
N TYR A 138 29.79 -13.80 22.20
CA TYR A 138 30.07 -14.70 21.09
C TYR A 138 31.49 -14.45 20.59
N THR A 139 32.11 -15.48 19.98
CA THR A 139 33.47 -15.37 19.41
C THR A 139 33.46 -15.79 17.96
N VAL A 140 33.87 -14.90 17.06
CA VAL A 140 34.10 -15.18 15.65
C VAL A 140 35.60 -15.03 15.38
N GLY A 141 36.29 -16.10 15.12
CA GLY A 141 37.74 -16.12 15.00
C GLY A 141 38.44 -15.57 16.25
N LYS A 142 39.07 -14.40 16.14
CA LYS A 142 39.70 -13.69 17.26
C LYS A 142 38.87 -12.54 17.84
N LEU A 143 37.70 -12.30 17.30
CA LEU A 143 36.86 -11.20 17.70
C LEU A 143 35.87 -11.64 18.76
N THR A 144 35.88 -10.98 19.91
CA THR A 144 34.84 -11.09 20.93
C THR A 144 33.68 -10.12 20.61
N ILE A 145 32.45 -10.61 20.66
CA ILE A 145 31.24 -9.88 20.32
C ILE A 145 30.33 -9.84 21.53
N ASN A 146 29.79 -8.66 21.85
CA ASN A 146 28.82 -8.50 22.92
C ASN A 146 27.49 -9.16 22.49
N GLY A 147 26.98 -10.12 23.27
CA GLY A 147 25.72 -10.84 22.97
C GLY A 147 24.46 -9.99 23.20
N LYS A 148 24.59 -8.84 23.85
CA LYS A 148 23.44 -7.95 24.09
C LYS A 148 22.97 -7.31 22.78
N SER A 149 21.67 -7.48 22.50
CA SER A 149 21.03 -6.94 21.28
C SER A 149 21.56 -7.53 19.96
N ILE A 150 22.22 -8.69 20.03
CA ILE A 150 22.66 -9.37 18.82
C ILE A 150 21.49 -9.98 18.08
N GLU A 151 21.54 -9.92 16.77
CA GLU A 151 20.53 -10.49 15.87
C GLU A 151 21.16 -11.53 14.94
N PHE A 152 20.31 -12.45 14.48
CA PHE A 152 20.71 -13.54 13.60
C PHE A 152 19.76 -13.56 12.40
N ALA A 153 20.30 -13.56 11.20
CA ALA A 153 19.52 -13.64 9.97
C ALA A 153 19.27 -15.07 9.49
N ASP A 154 19.94 -16.03 10.10
CA ASP A 154 19.84 -17.44 9.75
C ASP A 154 18.52 -18.07 10.25
N THR A 155 18.11 -19.15 9.57
CA THR A 155 16.86 -19.85 9.91
C THR A 155 17.02 -20.72 11.16
N SER A 156 16.11 -20.56 12.11
CA SER A 156 16.02 -21.42 13.30
C SER A 156 15.42 -22.77 12.95
N GLU A 157 16.01 -23.85 13.47
CA GLU A 157 15.59 -25.23 13.29
C GLU A 157 15.00 -25.81 14.59
N SER A 158 14.07 -26.75 14.47
CA SER A 158 13.51 -27.45 15.62
C SER A 158 14.56 -28.38 16.23
N ILE A 159 14.81 -28.25 17.52
CA ILE A 159 15.73 -29.14 18.28
C ILE A 159 14.97 -30.41 18.66
N PRO A 160 15.39 -31.59 18.17
CA PRO A 160 14.68 -32.85 18.49
C PRO A 160 14.71 -33.15 19.99
N THR A 161 13.56 -33.56 20.53
CA THR A 161 13.46 -33.91 21.96
C THR A 161 14.36 -35.08 22.36
N SER A 162 14.76 -35.93 21.41
CA SER A 162 15.69 -37.04 21.63
C SER A 162 17.09 -36.55 22.06
N THR A 163 17.51 -35.37 21.58
CA THR A 163 18.82 -34.79 21.92
C THR A 163 18.80 -33.99 23.23
N LEU A 164 17.61 -33.67 23.76
CA LEU A 164 17.47 -32.87 24.97
C LEU A 164 17.63 -33.77 26.23
N THR A 165 18.39 -33.34 27.19
CA THR A 165 18.46 -33.95 28.52
C THR A 165 17.65 -33.08 29.48
N LEU A 166 16.67 -33.70 30.20
CA LEU A 166 15.87 -32.98 31.19
C LEU A 166 16.73 -32.68 32.43
N ASN A 167 16.67 -31.44 32.90
CA ASN A 167 17.43 -31.09 34.09
C ASN A 167 16.64 -31.47 35.39
N THR A 168 17.33 -31.39 36.53
CA THR A 168 16.78 -31.73 37.86
C THR A 168 16.01 -30.58 38.50
N SER A 169 15.77 -29.48 37.78
CA SER A 169 14.94 -28.36 38.28
C SER A 169 13.53 -28.85 38.61
N GLU A 170 12.82 -28.11 39.45
CA GLU A 170 11.45 -28.46 39.85
C GLU A 170 10.53 -28.67 38.64
N LYS A 171 10.68 -27.81 37.60
CA LYS A 171 9.86 -27.92 36.37
C LYS A 171 10.43 -28.94 35.39
N GLY A 172 11.75 -29.03 35.24
CA GLY A 172 12.40 -29.98 34.34
C GLY A 172 12.12 -31.44 34.73
N SER A 173 12.12 -31.76 36.03
CA SER A 173 11.83 -33.09 36.55
C SER A 173 10.39 -33.56 36.30
N LYS A 174 9.45 -32.63 36.09
CA LYS A 174 8.04 -32.93 35.81
C LYS A 174 7.75 -33.08 34.30
N LEU A 175 8.72 -32.80 33.42
CA LEU A 175 8.54 -32.89 31.99
C LEU A 175 8.74 -34.30 31.46
N GLN A 176 7.98 -34.68 30.46
CA GLN A 176 8.06 -35.97 29.77
C GLN A 176 8.23 -35.74 28.26
N LYS A 177 9.14 -36.48 27.63
CA LYS A 177 9.37 -36.43 26.18
C LYS A 177 8.26 -37.16 25.44
N GLN A 178 7.56 -36.49 24.54
CA GLN A 178 6.55 -37.09 23.68
C GLN A 178 6.56 -36.44 22.27
N GLY A 179 7.03 -37.19 21.29
CA GLY A 179 7.21 -36.66 19.93
C GLY A 179 8.18 -35.45 19.91
N ASN A 180 7.78 -34.37 19.31
CA ASN A 180 8.59 -33.15 19.19
C ASN A 180 8.41 -32.16 20.37
N TYR A 181 7.74 -32.61 21.45
CA TYR A 181 7.42 -31.75 22.60
C TYR A 181 7.84 -32.38 23.92
N LEU A 182 8.12 -31.52 24.89
CA LEU A 182 8.22 -31.89 26.29
C LEU A 182 6.91 -31.49 26.96
N TYR A 183 6.17 -32.43 27.46
CA TYR A 183 4.87 -32.22 28.13
C TYR A 183 5.05 -32.14 29.64
N LEU A 184 4.36 -31.20 30.28
CA LEU A 184 4.23 -31.18 31.73
C LEU A 184 3.28 -32.32 32.13
N ALA A 185 3.79 -33.26 32.91
CA ALA A 185 3.08 -34.50 33.29
C ALA A 185 1.95 -34.18 34.27
N LYS A 186 0.79 -33.75 33.77
CA LYS A 186 -0.42 -33.56 34.61
C LYS A 186 -1.48 -34.62 34.36
N SER A 187 -1.66 -35.09 33.13
CA SER A 187 -2.70 -36.05 32.79
C SER A 187 -2.56 -36.65 31.38
N LYS A 188 -3.63 -37.24 30.87
CA LYS A 188 -3.74 -37.76 29.51
C LYS A 188 -3.70 -36.61 28.49
N ALA A 189 -3.00 -36.82 27.37
CA ALA A 189 -2.79 -35.81 26.33
C ALA A 189 -4.09 -35.13 25.86
N ASN A 190 -4.00 -33.80 25.61
CA ASN A 190 -5.06 -32.94 25.14
C ASN A 190 -6.23 -32.71 26.10
N GLN A 191 -5.94 -32.60 27.39
CA GLN A 191 -6.89 -32.08 28.38
C GLN A 191 -6.63 -30.59 28.64
N VAL A 192 -7.70 -29.85 28.94
CA VAL A 192 -7.60 -28.45 29.34
C VAL A 192 -6.66 -28.32 30.54
N GLY A 193 -5.67 -27.44 30.42
CA GLY A 193 -4.59 -27.28 31.39
C GLY A 193 -3.31 -28.07 31.07
N ASP A 194 -3.30 -28.91 30.01
CA ASP A 194 -2.06 -29.55 29.57
C ASP A 194 -1.11 -28.48 28.97
N GLU A 195 0.17 -28.63 29.31
CA GLU A 195 1.20 -27.74 28.85
C GLU A 195 2.32 -28.49 28.13
N ARG A 196 2.89 -27.89 27.14
CA ARG A 196 4.05 -28.42 26.43
C ARG A 196 4.99 -27.33 25.97
N VAL A 197 6.25 -27.68 25.83
CA VAL A 197 7.30 -26.83 25.25
C VAL A 197 8.00 -27.53 24.11
N ASN A 198 8.47 -26.76 23.17
CA ASN A 198 9.46 -27.18 22.19
C ASN A 198 10.61 -26.18 22.15
N TYR A 199 11.76 -26.65 21.70
CA TYR A 199 12.95 -25.84 21.51
C TYR A 199 13.28 -25.73 20.03
N SER A 200 13.73 -24.56 19.61
CA SER A 200 14.34 -24.34 18.30
C SER A 200 15.58 -23.47 18.45
N GLY A 201 16.53 -23.63 17.56
CA GLY A 201 17.78 -22.88 17.62
C GLY A 201 18.42 -22.74 16.26
N ILE A 202 19.36 -21.81 16.13
CA ILE A 202 20.20 -21.66 14.95
C ILE A 202 21.48 -22.47 15.21
N PRO A 203 21.78 -23.51 14.40
CA PRO A 203 23.00 -24.26 14.56
C PRO A 203 24.25 -23.39 14.43
N VAL A 204 25.26 -23.63 15.25
CA VAL A 204 26.54 -22.93 15.16
C VAL A 204 27.20 -23.25 13.83
N PRO A 205 27.44 -22.24 12.95
CA PRO A 205 28.11 -22.47 11.68
C PRO A 205 29.62 -22.65 11.87
N VAL A 206 30.29 -23.38 10.97
CA VAL A 206 31.75 -23.52 10.96
C VAL A 206 32.41 -22.17 10.75
N THR A 207 31.82 -21.35 9.87
CA THR A 207 32.31 -20.00 9.54
C THR A 207 31.17 -19.04 9.67
N ALA A 208 31.40 -17.90 10.28
CA ALA A 208 30.40 -16.80 10.39
C ALA A 208 31.04 -15.46 10.05
N THR A 209 30.21 -14.55 9.63
CA THR A 209 30.57 -13.14 9.46
C THR A 209 29.79 -12.29 10.45
N TYR A 210 30.49 -11.48 11.20
CA TYR A 210 29.91 -10.45 12.06
C TYR A 210 29.82 -9.12 11.33
N PHE A 211 28.72 -8.38 11.58
CA PHE A 211 28.50 -7.01 11.13
C PHE A 211 28.08 -6.14 12.32
N GLY A 212 28.76 -5.05 12.54
CA GLY A 212 28.48 -4.12 13.62
C GLY A 212 29.51 -3.01 13.73
N LYS A 213 29.62 -2.41 14.92
CA LYS A 213 30.61 -1.40 15.27
C LYS A 213 31.77 -2.04 16.05
N TYR A 214 32.98 -1.57 15.80
CA TYR A 214 34.14 -1.96 16.60
C TYR A 214 34.38 -0.92 17.69
N GLU A 215 34.47 -1.35 18.94
CA GLU A 215 34.69 -0.50 20.10
C GLU A 215 35.30 -1.31 21.21
N ASP A 216 36.36 -0.79 21.84
CA ASP A 216 37.08 -1.44 22.93
C ASP A 216 37.51 -2.89 22.60
N GLU A 217 38.08 -3.12 21.43
CA GLU A 217 38.50 -4.44 20.91
C GLU A 217 37.37 -5.48 20.80
N ARG A 218 36.10 -5.03 20.74
CA ARG A 218 34.92 -5.88 20.65
C ARG A 218 33.97 -5.46 19.55
N GLY A 219 33.16 -6.40 19.12
CA GLY A 219 32.00 -6.13 18.29
C GLY A 219 30.83 -5.69 19.16
N VAL A 220 30.29 -4.50 18.88
CA VAL A 220 29.14 -3.92 19.59
C VAL A 220 28.04 -3.48 18.63
N ALA A 221 26.86 -3.26 19.17
CA ALA A 221 25.72 -2.78 18.42
C ALA A 221 25.95 -1.35 17.89
N HIS A 222 25.61 -1.12 16.63
CA HIS A 222 25.48 0.22 16.07
C HIS A 222 24.01 0.60 15.92
N GLN A 223 23.60 1.68 16.58
CA GLN A 223 22.26 2.24 16.48
C GLN A 223 22.20 3.30 15.39
N ALA A 224 21.30 3.13 14.40
CA ALA A 224 21.05 4.15 13.40
C ALA A 224 20.36 5.37 14.03
N GLU A 225 20.79 6.58 13.70
CA GLU A 225 20.43 7.84 14.38
C GLU A 225 18.93 8.18 14.35
N GLN A 226 18.14 7.59 13.46
CA GLN A 226 16.74 7.96 13.23
C GLN A 226 15.74 6.85 13.57
N LYS A 227 16.12 5.82 14.30
CA LYS A 227 15.29 4.64 14.57
C LYS A 227 15.09 4.41 16.06
N GLY A 228 13.94 3.93 16.44
CA GLY A 228 13.60 3.60 17.83
C GLY A 228 12.32 4.26 18.34
N GLY A 229 11.43 4.70 17.46
CA GLY A 229 10.10 5.19 17.82
C GLY A 229 9.15 4.06 18.26
N PHE A 230 7.99 4.45 18.81
CA PHE A 230 6.98 3.50 19.27
C PHE A 230 6.47 2.56 18.15
N ILE A 231 6.29 3.10 16.94
CA ILE A 231 5.75 2.35 15.80
C ILE A 231 6.82 1.40 15.22
N GLU A 232 8.08 1.87 15.14
CA GLU A 232 9.23 1.06 14.75
C GLU A 232 9.40 -0.13 15.71
N GLY A 233 9.25 0.11 17.01
CA GLY A 233 9.26 -0.95 18.03
C GLY A 233 8.12 -1.95 17.84
N LEU A 234 6.92 -1.51 17.45
CA LEU A 234 5.77 -2.36 17.19
C LEU A 234 6.02 -3.34 16.03
N ILE A 235 6.68 -2.88 14.96
CA ILE A 235 7.03 -3.72 13.80
C ILE A 235 8.38 -4.44 13.97
N GLY A 236 9.02 -4.33 15.14
CA GLY A 236 10.34 -4.93 15.42
C GLY A 236 11.47 -4.33 14.59
N ASP A 237 11.39 -3.02 14.25
CA ASP A 237 12.49 -2.30 13.63
C ASP A 237 13.33 -1.64 14.72
N THR A 238 14.38 -2.35 15.15
CA THR A 238 15.30 -1.86 16.20
C THR A 238 16.23 -0.76 15.68
N GLY A 239 16.43 -0.68 14.37
CA GLY A 239 17.41 0.24 13.77
C GLY A 239 18.86 -0.11 14.11
N VAL A 240 19.14 -1.34 14.51
CA VAL A 240 20.45 -1.78 14.98
C VAL A 240 21.15 -2.59 13.91
N LEU A 241 22.44 -2.31 13.69
CA LEU A 241 23.35 -3.21 12.97
C LEU A 241 24.22 -3.94 13.98
N HIS A 242 23.87 -5.20 14.27
CA HIS A 242 24.60 -6.07 15.19
C HIS A 242 24.26 -7.53 14.92
N PHE A 243 24.87 -8.08 13.88
CA PHE A 243 24.51 -9.39 13.33
C PHE A 243 25.69 -10.36 13.31
N ILE A 244 25.41 -11.60 13.67
CA ILE A 244 26.22 -12.76 13.31
C ILE A 244 25.44 -13.58 12.28
N VAL A 245 26.06 -13.88 11.14
CA VAL A 245 25.41 -14.60 10.04
C VAL A 245 26.36 -15.69 9.52
N ALA A 246 25.80 -16.86 9.24
CA ALA A 246 26.57 -18.01 8.73
C ALA A 246 27.21 -17.72 7.37
N GLY A 247 28.43 -18.26 7.20
CA GLY A 247 29.19 -18.18 5.95
C GLY A 247 30.14 -17.00 5.86
N ASP A 248 30.77 -16.89 4.71
CA ASP A 248 31.64 -15.76 4.36
C ASP A 248 30.78 -14.48 4.14
N ARG A 249 31.47 -13.32 4.02
CA ARG A 249 30.82 -12.02 3.88
C ARG A 249 29.79 -11.97 2.73
N SER A 250 30.06 -12.64 1.61
CA SER A 250 29.20 -12.60 0.44
C SER A 250 27.91 -13.40 0.67
N VAL A 251 28.01 -14.56 1.25
CA VAL A 251 26.88 -15.42 1.65
C VAL A 251 26.08 -14.73 2.74
N ALA A 252 26.72 -14.21 3.76
CA ALA A 252 26.12 -13.52 4.88
C ALA A 252 25.27 -12.29 4.43
N LEU A 253 25.82 -11.46 3.53
CA LEU A 253 25.08 -10.32 2.95
C LEU A 253 23.82 -10.75 2.18
N ASN A 254 23.92 -11.85 1.43
CA ASN A 254 22.75 -12.39 0.71
C ASN A 254 21.68 -12.92 1.68
N THR A 255 22.08 -13.63 2.73
CA THR A 255 21.19 -14.11 3.79
C THR A 255 20.48 -12.93 4.49
N MET A 256 21.22 -11.88 4.86
CA MET A 256 20.64 -10.67 5.45
C MET A 256 19.62 -9.99 4.52
N GLN A 257 19.91 -9.90 3.23
CA GLN A 257 19.01 -9.32 2.25
C GLN A 257 17.73 -10.14 2.10
N GLN A 258 17.83 -11.47 2.06
CA GLN A 258 16.66 -12.37 2.02
C GLN A 258 15.82 -12.26 3.30
N HIS A 259 16.47 -12.24 4.46
CA HIS A 259 15.81 -12.08 5.76
C HIS A 259 15.04 -10.76 5.85
N LEU A 260 15.66 -9.65 5.44
CA LEU A 260 15.01 -8.34 5.39
C LEU A 260 13.81 -8.33 4.45
N ALA A 261 13.97 -8.92 3.25
CA ALA A 261 12.88 -9.02 2.28
C ALA A 261 11.71 -9.84 2.84
N MET A 262 11.98 -10.95 3.50
CA MET A 262 10.96 -11.78 4.14
C MET A 262 10.19 -11.00 5.22
N ILE A 263 10.90 -10.27 6.09
CA ILE A 263 10.27 -9.45 7.13
C ILE A 263 9.42 -8.35 6.50
N LYS A 264 9.92 -7.64 5.48
CA LYS A 264 9.17 -6.60 4.77
C LYS A 264 7.86 -7.17 4.17
N TRP A 265 7.91 -8.35 3.54
CA TRP A 265 6.73 -9.00 2.99
C TRP A 265 5.74 -9.47 4.06
N LEU A 266 6.24 -10.01 5.17
CA LEU A 266 5.42 -10.44 6.30
C LEU A 266 4.61 -9.25 6.85
N TRP A 267 5.25 -8.11 7.09
CA TRP A 267 4.58 -6.91 7.59
C TRP A 267 3.65 -6.26 6.57
N ARG A 268 3.94 -6.37 5.26
CA ARG A 268 3.00 -5.99 4.20
C ARG A 268 1.73 -6.84 4.27
N PHE A 269 1.87 -8.13 4.47
CA PHE A 269 0.73 -9.03 4.64
C PHE A 269 -0.07 -8.72 5.92
N ILE A 270 0.60 -8.57 7.06
CA ILE A 270 -0.06 -8.22 8.34
C ILE A 270 -0.81 -6.89 8.22
N GLY A 271 -0.19 -5.86 7.68
CA GLY A 271 -0.83 -4.55 7.49
C GLY A 271 -2.05 -4.62 6.56
N PHE A 272 -1.94 -5.37 5.46
CA PHE A 272 -3.07 -5.64 4.57
C PHE A 272 -4.23 -6.33 5.28
N VAL A 273 -3.96 -7.36 6.08
CA VAL A 273 -4.97 -8.08 6.87
C VAL A 273 -5.63 -7.14 7.87
N LEU A 274 -4.86 -6.32 8.60
CA LEU A 274 -5.40 -5.34 9.55
C LEU A 274 -6.34 -4.33 8.89
N ILE A 275 -5.93 -3.76 7.76
CA ILE A 275 -6.76 -2.79 7.01
C ILE A 275 -8.03 -3.45 6.50
N THR A 276 -7.91 -4.64 5.89
CA THR A 276 -9.06 -5.36 5.33
C THR A 276 -10.05 -5.77 6.42
N THR A 277 -9.55 -6.31 7.54
CA THR A 277 -10.37 -6.65 8.72
C THR A 277 -11.00 -5.40 9.32
N GLY A 278 -10.26 -4.28 9.37
CA GLY A 278 -10.80 -3.01 9.84
C GLY A 278 -11.98 -2.52 9.01
N PHE A 279 -11.90 -2.57 7.68
CA PHE A 279 -13.04 -2.29 6.81
C PHE A 279 -14.17 -3.30 7.00
N GLY A 280 -13.84 -4.59 7.13
CA GLY A 280 -14.83 -5.66 7.36
C GLY A 280 -15.62 -5.44 8.64
N THR A 281 -14.95 -5.12 9.76
CA THR A 281 -15.62 -4.83 11.04
C THR A 281 -16.48 -3.57 10.98
N MET A 282 -15.98 -2.51 10.34
CA MET A 282 -16.72 -1.26 10.18
C MET A 282 -17.98 -1.44 9.33
N PHE A 283 -17.86 -2.03 8.15
CA PHE A 283 -18.99 -2.25 7.26
C PHE A 283 -19.93 -3.35 7.77
N GLY A 284 -19.38 -4.39 8.42
CA GLY A 284 -20.18 -5.43 9.08
C GLY A 284 -21.04 -4.88 10.19
N ALA A 285 -20.52 -3.96 11.00
CA ALA A 285 -21.30 -3.27 12.02
C ALA A 285 -22.45 -2.44 11.42
N VAL A 286 -22.18 -1.71 10.31
CA VAL A 286 -23.22 -0.95 9.58
C VAL A 286 -24.23 -1.90 8.93
N ALA A 287 -23.76 -2.95 8.26
CA ALA A 287 -24.61 -3.95 7.64
C ALA A 287 -25.55 -4.64 8.64
N GLY A 288 -25.07 -4.86 9.88
CA GLY A 288 -25.85 -5.45 10.97
C GLY A 288 -27.15 -4.70 11.34
N PHE A 289 -27.29 -3.44 10.94
CA PHE A 289 -28.58 -2.73 11.07
C PHE A 289 -29.62 -3.20 10.05
N PHE A 290 -29.20 -3.78 8.93
CA PHE A 290 -30.06 -4.19 7.81
C PHE A 290 -30.35 -5.70 7.78
N TYR A 291 -29.76 -6.50 8.67
CA TYR A 291 -29.96 -7.96 8.72
C TYR A 291 -31.41 -8.40 8.99
N HIS A 292 -32.25 -7.48 9.48
CA HIS A 292 -33.63 -7.79 9.82
C HIS A 292 -34.57 -7.78 8.57
N VAL A 293 -34.01 -7.45 7.37
CA VAL A 293 -34.77 -7.43 6.12
C VAL A 293 -34.58 -8.74 5.38
N PRO A 294 -35.61 -9.58 5.21
CA PRO A 294 -35.53 -10.84 4.47
C PRO A 294 -34.98 -10.62 3.06
N LEU A 295 -34.14 -11.54 2.55
CA LEU A 295 -33.46 -11.51 1.25
C LEU A 295 -32.29 -10.51 1.11
N LEU A 296 -32.21 -9.45 1.89
CA LEU A 296 -31.10 -8.49 1.80
C LEU A 296 -29.85 -8.94 2.57
N GLY A 297 -30.03 -9.72 3.65
CA GLY A 297 -28.94 -10.08 4.55
C GLY A 297 -27.76 -10.80 3.87
N SER A 298 -28.04 -11.81 3.03
CA SER A 298 -26.98 -12.58 2.34
C SER A 298 -26.28 -11.77 1.24
N ILE A 299 -27.00 -10.92 0.53
CA ILE A 299 -26.43 -10.04 -0.52
C ILE A 299 -25.53 -8.98 0.12
N ILE A 300 -25.96 -8.40 1.25
CA ILE A 300 -25.20 -7.40 1.99
C ILE A 300 -23.92 -8.02 2.56
N GLN A 301 -23.98 -9.23 3.12
CA GLN A 301 -22.81 -9.91 3.69
C GLN A 301 -21.73 -10.17 2.64
N SER A 302 -22.11 -10.70 1.48
CA SER A 302 -21.19 -10.90 0.36
C SER A 302 -20.61 -9.58 -0.15
N GLY A 303 -21.43 -8.53 -0.20
CA GLY A 303 -21.02 -7.18 -0.58
C GLY A 303 -20.00 -6.58 0.39
N VAL A 304 -20.19 -6.75 1.70
CA VAL A 304 -19.24 -6.28 2.73
C VAL A 304 -17.84 -6.89 2.52
N VAL A 305 -17.75 -8.20 2.28
CA VAL A 305 -16.46 -8.88 2.06
C VAL A 305 -15.76 -8.33 0.82
N ILE A 306 -16.47 -8.22 -0.30
CA ILE A 306 -15.89 -7.74 -1.56
C ILE A 306 -15.44 -6.29 -1.43
N VAL A 307 -16.26 -5.42 -0.86
CA VAL A 307 -15.92 -4.00 -0.66
C VAL A 307 -14.74 -3.84 0.29
N SER A 308 -14.72 -4.59 1.40
CA SER A 308 -13.63 -4.55 2.37
C SER A 308 -12.32 -5.02 1.78
N LEU A 309 -12.34 -6.10 0.99
CA LEU A 309 -11.16 -6.61 0.30
C LEU A 309 -10.65 -5.61 -0.75
N THR A 310 -11.55 -5.02 -1.53
CA THR A 310 -11.19 -4.02 -2.56
C THR A 310 -10.59 -2.78 -1.94
N LEU A 311 -11.23 -2.21 -0.91
CA LEU A 311 -10.71 -1.04 -0.20
C LEU A 311 -9.42 -1.35 0.55
N GLY A 312 -9.35 -2.51 1.23
CA GLY A 312 -8.15 -2.97 1.92
C GLY A 312 -6.97 -3.09 0.96
N THR A 313 -7.17 -3.71 -0.20
CA THR A 313 -6.14 -3.81 -1.24
C THR A 313 -5.72 -2.44 -1.75
N THR A 314 -6.68 -1.58 -2.08
CA THR A 314 -6.41 -0.24 -2.63
C THR A 314 -5.63 0.62 -1.64
N VAL A 315 -6.09 0.71 -0.39
CA VAL A 315 -5.42 1.49 0.67
C VAL A 315 -4.03 0.93 0.95
N SER A 316 -3.88 -0.40 1.00
CA SER A 316 -2.56 -1.03 1.22
C SER A 316 -1.58 -0.70 0.11
N ILE A 317 -1.99 -0.82 -1.16
CA ILE A 317 -1.13 -0.49 -2.32
C ILE A 317 -0.74 0.98 -2.28
N ILE A 318 -1.68 1.89 -2.02
CA ILE A 318 -1.40 3.33 -1.93
C ILE A 318 -0.42 3.60 -0.79
N THR A 319 -0.64 3.01 0.40
CA THR A 319 0.23 3.22 1.57
C THR A 319 1.64 2.68 1.33
N ILE A 320 1.78 1.47 0.80
CA ILE A 320 3.08 0.87 0.46
C ILE A 320 3.81 1.74 -0.58
N SER A 321 3.11 2.13 -1.65
CA SER A 321 3.71 2.95 -2.71
C SER A 321 4.13 4.32 -2.20
N ALA A 322 3.28 4.99 -1.41
CA ALA A 322 3.59 6.28 -0.82
C ALA A 322 4.75 6.18 0.19
N GLY A 323 4.72 5.17 1.07
CA GLY A 323 5.81 4.92 2.02
C GLY A 323 7.14 4.66 1.31
N TYR A 324 7.15 3.80 0.29
CA TYR A 324 8.33 3.51 -0.50
C TYR A 324 8.89 4.77 -1.19
N LEU A 325 8.04 5.60 -1.80
CA LEU A 325 8.45 6.84 -2.46
C LEU A 325 9.01 7.87 -1.48
N MET A 326 8.38 8.03 -0.33
CA MET A 326 8.82 9.01 0.69
C MET A 326 10.15 8.62 1.35
N HIS A 327 10.41 7.33 1.51
CA HIS A 327 11.68 6.84 2.06
C HIS A 327 12.79 6.69 0.99
N ASN A 328 12.43 6.85 -0.31
CA ASN A 328 13.37 6.81 -1.44
C ASN A 328 13.34 8.13 -2.22
N LEU A 329 13.91 9.18 -1.66
CA LEU A 329 13.85 10.55 -2.20
C LEU A 329 14.31 10.66 -3.65
N TRP A 330 15.28 9.86 -4.08
CA TRP A 330 15.75 9.84 -5.47
C TRP A 330 14.68 9.32 -6.44
N ILE A 331 13.91 8.29 -6.05
CA ILE A 331 12.82 7.76 -6.86
C ILE A 331 11.68 8.77 -6.91
N LEU A 332 11.38 9.41 -5.78
CA LEU A 332 10.39 10.49 -5.72
C LEU A 332 10.78 11.65 -6.66
N ALA A 333 12.03 12.10 -6.60
CA ALA A 333 12.55 13.16 -7.48
C ALA A 333 12.47 12.76 -8.96
N LEU A 334 12.82 11.52 -9.30
CA LEU A 334 12.71 10.99 -10.66
C LEU A 334 11.24 10.97 -11.14
N MET A 335 10.32 10.50 -10.31
CA MET A 335 8.89 10.46 -10.65
C MET A 335 8.32 11.86 -10.89
N ILE A 336 8.69 12.84 -10.05
CA ILE A 336 8.31 14.24 -10.25
C ILE A 336 8.88 14.77 -11.56
N ALA A 337 10.16 14.51 -11.85
CA ALA A 337 10.82 14.95 -13.08
C ALA A 337 10.13 14.35 -14.33
N VAL A 338 9.81 13.06 -14.31
CA VAL A 338 9.06 12.38 -15.39
C VAL A 338 7.65 12.97 -15.53
N GLY A 339 6.94 13.19 -14.42
CA GLY A 339 5.61 13.82 -14.43
C GLY A 339 5.63 15.22 -15.06
N VAL A 340 6.60 16.06 -14.67
CA VAL A 340 6.79 17.40 -15.25
C VAL A 340 7.14 17.31 -16.74
N ALA A 341 8.02 16.41 -17.12
CA ALA A 341 8.39 16.20 -18.52
C ALA A 341 7.18 15.80 -19.39
N LEU A 342 6.37 14.84 -18.90
CA LEU A 342 5.14 14.42 -19.58
C LEU A 342 4.13 15.57 -19.67
N PHE A 343 3.94 16.32 -18.59
CA PHE A 343 3.06 17.50 -18.58
C PHE A 343 3.49 18.53 -19.63
N VAL A 344 4.79 18.87 -19.70
CA VAL A 344 5.35 19.79 -20.69
C VAL A 344 5.17 19.27 -22.12
N LEU A 345 5.38 17.97 -22.35
CA LEU A 345 5.18 17.35 -23.66
C LEU A 345 3.70 17.38 -24.08
N CYS A 346 2.78 17.05 -23.18
CA CYS A 346 1.35 17.12 -23.45
C CYS A 346 0.91 18.55 -23.77
N ARG A 347 1.39 19.52 -22.97
CA ARG A 347 1.11 20.97 -23.23
C ARG A 347 1.65 21.42 -24.54
N ARG A 348 2.88 21.05 -24.91
CA ARG A 348 3.48 21.41 -26.22
C ARG A 348 2.72 20.78 -27.38
N ARG A 349 2.25 19.54 -27.25
CA ARG A 349 1.41 18.89 -28.27
C ARG A 349 0.05 19.60 -28.42
N GLY A 350 -0.57 19.94 -27.29
CA GLY A 350 -1.83 20.72 -27.30
C GLY A 350 -1.69 22.06 -28.02
N LEU A 351 -0.65 22.84 -27.70
CA LEU A 351 -0.38 24.13 -28.35
C LEU A 351 -0.09 23.99 -29.85
N LYS A 352 0.65 22.96 -30.27
CA LYS A 352 0.87 22.68 -31.71
C LYS A 352 -0.43 22.31 -32.41
N SER A 353 -1.28 21.49 -31.80
CA SER A 353 -2.58 21.13 -32.36
C SER A 353 -3.47 22.36 -32.53
N GLN A 354 -3.53 23.26 -31.55
CA GLN A 354 -4.26 24.53 -31.66
C GLN A 354 -3.73 25.40 -32.81
N ALA A 355 -2.41 25.55 -32.92
CA ALA A 355 -1.80 26.34 -34.00
C ALA A 355 -2.13 25.76 -35.38
N ASN A 356 -2.08 24.45 -35.55
CA ASN A 356 -2.43 23.78 -36.79
C ASN A 356 -3.91 23.96 -37.14
N PHE A 357 -4.82 23.87 -36.13
CA PHE A 357 -6.25 24.16 -36.35
C PHE A 357 -6.50 25.58 -36.78
N LYS A 358 -5.87 26.58 -36.11
CA LYS A 358 -5.97 27.99 -36.47
C LYS A 358 -5.46 28.24 -37.90
N GLN A 359 -4.31 27.65 -38.25
CA GLN A 359 -3.73 27.80 -39.59
C GLN A 359 -4.60 27.16 -40.69
N GLY A 360 -5.16 25.96 -40.44
CA GLY A 360 -6.08 25.31 -41.37
C GLY A 360 -7.36 26.13 -41.58
N LEU A 361 -7.91 26.69 -40.52
CA LEU A 361 -9.09 27.55 -40.59
C LEU A 361 -8.82 28.88 -41.28
N ALA A 362 -7.64 29.49 -41.04
CA ALA A 362 -7.21 30.72 -41.72
C ALA A 362 -7.09 30.51 -43.24
N LEU A 363 -6.57 29.36 -43.67
CA LEU A 363 -6.48 28.99 -45.08
C LEU A 363 -7.86 28.79 -45.73
N ASP A 364 -8.78 28.09 -45.00
CA ASP A 364 -10.14 27.84 -45.50
C ASP A 364 -10.97 29.13 -45.59
N MET A 365 -10.77 30.07 -44.67
CA MET A 365 -11.54 31.33 -44.61
C MET A 365 -10.86 32.48 -45.36
N GLY A 366 -9.61 32.33 -45.79
CA GLY A 366 -8.85 33.41 -46.46
C GLY A 366 -8.58 34.63 -45.57
N GLN A 367 -8.62 34.47 -44.25
CA GLN A 367 -8.46 35.51 -43.23
C GLN A 367 -7.36 35.16 -42.21
N ASP A 368 -6.67 36.21 -41.71
CA ASP A 368 -5.68 36.05 -40.64
C ASP A 368 -6.38 35.98 -39.28
N LEU A 369 -6.55 34.79 -38.77
CA LEU A 369 -7.28 34.53 -37.52
C LEU A 369 -6.58 35.05 -36.25
N ASP A 370 -5.32 35.45 -36.33
CA ASP A 370 -4.63 36.10 -35.20
C ASP A 370 -5.14 37.51 -34.93
N LYS A 371 -5.88 38.09 -35.89
CA LYS A 371 -6.48 39.42 -35.81
C LYS A 371 -7.99 39.41 -35.60
N VAL A 372 -8.60 38.26 -35.51
CA VAL A 372 -10.06 38.11 -35.43
C VAL A 372 -10.44 37.41 -34.13
N ASP A 373 -11.49 37.89 -33.46
CA ASP A 373 -12.06 37.22 -32.30
C ASP A 373 -12.77 35.96 -32.76
N LEU A 374 -12.22 34.81 -32.34
CA LEU A 374 -12.76 33.50 -32.68
C LEU A 374 -14.19 33.31 -32.19
N ALA A 375 -14.54 33.90 -31.03
CA ALA A 375 -15.88 33.84 -30.48
C ALA A 375 -16.90 34.63 -31.34
N GLU A 376 -16.46 35.74 -31.94
CA GLU A 376 -17.31 36.47 -32.88
C GLU A 376 -17.58 35.68 -34.16
N LEU A 377 -16.57 34.99 -34.68
CA LEU A 377 -16.73 34.13 -35.86
C LEU A 377 -17.63 32.93 -35.57
N GLU A 378 -17.45 32.30 -34.43
CA GLU A 378 -18.29 31.19 -33.98
C GLU A 378 -19.76 31.60 -33.86
N PHE A 379 -20.01 32.76 -33.28
CA PHE A 379 -21.35 33.33 -33.21
C PHE A 379 -21.96 33.62 -34.57
N ILE A 380 -21.18 34.24 -35.49
CA ILE A 380 -21.61 34.51 -36.85
C ILE A 380 -22.01 33.21 -37.58
N GLU A 381 -21.21 32.17 -37.46
CA GLU A 381 -21.50 30.85 -38.09
C GLU A 381 -22.70 30.16 -37.44
N LEU A 382 -22.87 30.25 -36.11
CA LEU A 382 -24.06 29.77 -35.43
C LEU A 382 -25.31 30.49 -35.89
N VAL A 383 -25.26 31.83 -36.01
CA VAL A 383 -26.37 32.64 -36.50
C VAL A 383 -26.69 32.28 -37.95
N ARG A 384 -25.69 32.10 -38.81
CA ARG A 384 -25.89 31.69 -40.21
C ARG A 384 -26.57 30.33 -40.32
N LEU A 385 -26.19 29.40 -39.47
CA LEU A 385 -26.79 28.09 -39.46
C LEU A 385 -28.27 28.12 -39.04
N CYS A 386 -28.62 28.91 -38.00
CA CYS A 386 -29.98 29.15 -37.61
C CYS A 386 -30.85 29.87 -38.65
N PHE A 387 -30.24 30.69 -39.52
CA PHE A 387 -30.95 31.35 -40.62
C PHE A 387 -31.01 30.54 -41.91
N ALA A 388 -30.34 29.38 -41.98
CA ALA A 388 -30.33 28.53 -43.17
C ALA A 388 -31.73 28.02 -43.55
N ASP A 389 -32.63 27.83 -42.60
CA ASP A 389 -33.98 27.36 -42.79
C ASP A 389 -35.04 28.48 -42.95
N LYS A 390 -34.63 29.71 -43.07
CA LYS A 390 -35.47 30.93 -43.24
C LYS A 390 -36.31 31.36 -42.02
N ASP A 391 -36.44 30.58 -40.98
CA ASP A 391 -37.15 30.88 -39.75
C ASP A 391 -36.34 30.50 -38.52
N VAL A 392 -35.97 31.47 -37.68
CA VAL A 392 -35.24 31.23 -36.43
C VAL A 392 -36.24 30.87 -35.33
N HIS A 393 -36.19 29.59 -34.88
CA HIS A 393 -37.07 29.12 -33.81
C HIS A 393 -36.80 29.82 -32.46
N ILE A 394 -37.84 29.88 -31.61
CA ILE A 394 -37.72 30.50 -30.26
C ILE A 394 -36.60 29.92 -29.43
N GLU A 395 -36.37 28.59 -29.51
CA GLU A 395 -35.32 27.90 -28.76
C GLU A 395 -33.91 28.29 -29.28
N GLU A 396 -33.73 28.41 -30.58
CA GLU A 396 -32.48 28.87 -31.19
C GLU A 396 -32.11 30.29 -30.76
N ARG A 397 -33.14 31.17 -30.72
CA ARG A 397 -32.98 32.53 -30.24
C ARG A 397 -32.53 32.60 -28.79
N LYS A 398 -33.13 31.77 -27.93
CA LYS A 398 -32.70 31.62 -26.53
C LYS A 398 -31.25 31.11 -26.39
N TYR A 399 -30.86 30.20 -27.28
CA TYR A 399 -29.50 29.67 -27.32
C TYR A 399 -28.48 30.72 -27.70
N LEU A 400 -28.71 31.40 -28.80
CA LEU A 400 -27.85 32.48 -29.27
C LEU A 400 -27.73 33.60 -28.23
N THR A 401 -28.85 33.94 -27.55
CA THR A 401 -28.85 34.91 -26.46
C THR A 401 -27.96 34.43 -25.27
N LYS A 402 -28.16 33.19 -24.82
CA LYS A 402 -27.33 32.64 -23.74
C LYS A 402 -25.85 32.56 -24.11
N TRP A 403 -25.54 32.23 -25.35
CA TRP A 403 -24.17 32.17 -25.85
C TRP A 403 -23.53 33.57 -25.80
N ALA A 404 -24.22 34.58 -26.30
CA ALA A 404 -23.76 35.97 -26.29
C ALA A 404 -23.65 36.55 -24.86
N GLU A 405 -24.58 36.20 -23.95
CA GLU A 405 -24.50 36.59 -22.53
C GLU A 405 -23.27 35.99 -21.85
N LYS A 406 -22.92 34.76 -22.18
CA LYS A 406 -21.71 34.10 -21.65
C LYS A 406 -20.42 34.80 -22.09
N GLN A 407 -20.41 35.39 -23.29
CA GLN A 407 -19.29 36.16 -23.78
C GLN A 407 -19.26 37.60 -23.22
N GLY A 408 -20.31 38.02 -22.49
CA GLY A 408 -20.39 39.37 -21.91
C GLY A 408 -20.65 40.47 -22.94
N TRP A 409 -21.19 40.14 -24.13
CA TRP A 409 -21.41 41.10 -25.20
C TRP A 409 -22.62 42.01 -24.97
N SER A 410 -22.48 43.28 -25.40
CA SER A 410 -23.61 44.22 -25.35
C SER A 410 -24.65 43.90 -26.43
N LYS A 411 -25.87 44.37 -26.25
CA LYS A 411 -26.97 44.17 -27.21
C LYS A 411 -26.65 44.80 -28.60
N GLU A 412 -25.91 45.86 -28.61
CA GLU A 412 -25.45 46.54 -29.83
C GLU A 412 -24.45 45.66 -30.60
N LYS A 413 -23.51 45.04 -29.88
CA LYS A 413 -22.55 44.12 -30.47
C LYS A 413 -23.23 42.87 -31.04
N ILE A 414 -24.18 42.33 -30.35
CA ILE A 414 -24.98 41.17 -30.80
C ILE A 414 -25.74 41.52 -32.08
N ALA A 415 -26.37 42.70 -32.14
CA ALA A 415 -27.09 43.16 -33.33
C ALA A 415 -26.16 43.35 -34.54
N GLU A 416 -24.95 43.88 -34.33
CA GLU A 416 -23.91 44.00 -35.35
C GLU A 416 -23.49 42.65 -35.93
N LEU A 417 -23.20 41.67 -35.05
CA LEU A 417 -22.78 40.30 -35.44
C LEU A 417 -23.91 39.57 -36.19
N VAL A 418 -25.15 39.73 -35.76
CA VAL A 418 -26.34 39.17 -36.46
C VAL A 418 -26.52 39.82 -37.84
N ALA A 419 -26.31 41.13 -37.95
CA ALA A 419 -26.37 41.84 -39.26
C ALA A 419 -25.26 41.32 -40.18
N LYS A 420 -24.05 41.13 -39.66
CA LYS A 420 -22.88 40.60 -40.37
C LYS A 420 -23.10 39.14 -40.82
N ALA A 421 -23.73 38.32 -39.99
CA ALA A 421 -24.14 36.98 -40.36
C ALA A 421 -25.14 36.95 -41.53
N LYS A 422 -26.11 37.89 -41.56
CA LYS A 422 -27.13 38.01 -42.61
C LYS A 422 -26.60 38.56 -43.91
N SER A 423 -25.58 39.43 -43.91
CA SER A 423 -25.02 40.04 -45.14
C SER A 423 -24.20 39.05 -45.99
N GLY A 424 -23.90 37.87 -45.46
CA GLY A 424 -23.15 36.85 -46.22
C GLY A 424 -21.68 37.17 -46.45
N GLU A 425 -21.15 38.27 -45.87
CA GLU A 425 -19.75 38.62 -45.98
C GLU A 425 -18.88 37.56 -45.28
N GLY A 426 -18.05 36.87 -46.07
CA GLY A 426 -16.96 36.02 -45.51
C GLY A 426 -16.93 34.55 -45.86
N THR A 427 -17.93 33.96 -46.57
CA THR A 427 -17.83 32.55 -46.97
C THR A 427 -18.32 32.33 -48.40
N LYS A 428 -17.44 31.82 -49.26
CA LYS A 428 -17.85 31.20 -50.55
C LYS A 428 -18.26 29.75 -50.21
N THR A 429 -19.55 29.46 -50.19
CA THR A 429 -20.06 28.09 -50.02
C THR A 429 -20.78 27.66 -51.29
N ASP A 430 -20.20 26.70 -51.98
CA ASP A 430 -20.85 25.93 -53.06
C ASP A 430 -21.55 24.71 -52.47
N GLY A 431 -22.84 24.60 -52.77
CA GLY A 431 -23.60 23.36 -52.99
C GLY A 431 -24.09 22.48 -51.84
N ASN A 432 -23.55 22.52 -50.64
CA ASN A 432 -24.10 21.85 -49.43
C ASN A 432 -23.84 22.71 -48.18
N ALA A 433 -24.51 23.83 -48.12
CA ALA A 433 -24.28 24.86 -47.11
C ALA A 433 -24.27 24.32 -45.66
N THR A 434 -25.13 23.38 -45.36
CA THR A 434 -25.35 22.88 -44.01
C THR A 434 -24.18 22.04 -43.45
N ASP A 435 -23.66 21.07 -44.24
CA ASP A 435 -22.53 20.21 -43.84
C ASP A 435 -21.24 21.01 -43.68
N SER A 436 -21.02 21.97 -44.60
CA SER A 436 -19.87 22.88 -44.54
C SER A 436 -19.92 23.75 -43.28
N HIS A 437 -21.07 24.31 -42.91
CA HIS A 437 -21.24 25.13 -41.72
C HIS A 437 -20.98 24.37 -40.43
N ILE A 438 -21.50 23.13 -40.30
CA ILE A 438 -21.25 22.31 -39.14
C ILE A 438 -19.76 21.97 -39.00
N ARG A 439 -19.10 21.64 -40.10
CA ARG A 439 -17.63 21.39 -40.10
C ARG A 439 -16.83 22.64 -39.69
N HIS A 440 -17.24 23.80 -40.12
CA HIS A 440 -16.62 25.09 -39.74
C HIS A 440 -16.83 25.36 -38.23
N LEU A 441 -18.05 25.19 -37.71
CA LEU A 441 -18.35 25.35 -36.29
C LEU A 441 -17.51 24.41 -35.42
N ILE A 442 -17.43 23.13 -35.82
CA ILE A 442 -16.58 22.15 -35.09
C ILE A 442 -15.11 22.57 -35.13
N ARG A 443 -14.60 23.06 -36.26
CA ARG A 443 -13.22 23.52 -36.36
C ARG A 443 -12.96 24.79 -35.54
N LEU A 444 -13.90 25.73 -35.52
CA LEU A 444 -13.83 26.96 -34.70
C LEU A 444 -13.80 26.60 -33.20
N ALA A 445 -14.72 25.77 -32.74
CA ALA A 445 -14.78 25.32 -31.36
C ALA A 445 -13.53 24.52 -30.93
N LEU A 446 -12.91 23.77 -31.85
CA LEU A 446 -11.65 23.08 -31.61
C LEU A 446 -10.42 24.01 -31.68
N ALA A 447 -10.52 25.16 -32.32
CA ALA A 447 -9.42 26.10 -32.41
C ALA A 447 -9.14 26.85 -31.09
N ASP A 448 -10.13 26.94 -30.20
CA ASP A 448 -9.97 27.46 -28.82
C ASP A 448 -9.33 26.46 -27.86
N GLY A 449 -9.17 25.19 -28.26
CA GLY A 449 -8.49 24.15 -27.47
C GLY A 449 -9.28 22.90 -27.29
N GLU A 450 -10.26 22.87 -26.42
CA GLU A 450 -11.14 21.71 -26.17
C GLU A 450 -12.61 22.09 -26.34
N LEU A 451 -13.33 21.30 -27.14
CA LEU A 451 -14.78 21.45 -27.29
C LEU A 451 -15.43 21.36 -25.89
N SER A 452 -15.87 22.49 -25.36
CA SER A 452 -16.51 22.51 -24.04
C SER A 452 -17.86 21.79 -24.08
N PRO A 453 -18.35 21.26 -22.96
CA PRO A 453 -19.68 20.62 -22.90
C PRO A 453 -20.81 21.58 -23.36
N PHE A 454 -20.64 22.87 -23.17
CA PHE A 454 -21.59 23.89 -23.61
C PHE A 454 -21.58 24.05 -25.13
N GLU A 455 -20.43 24.18 -25.76
CA GLU A 455 -20.24 24.25 -27.21
C GLU A 455 -20.72 22.98 -27.91
N PHE A 456 -20.38 21.81 -27.36
CA PHE A 456 -20.88 20.52 -27.87
C PHE A 456 -22.40 20.45 -27.84
N ASN A 457 -23.04 20.86 -26.73
CA ASN A 457 -24.49 20.86 -26.64
C ASN A 457 -25.14 21.86 -27.63
N THR A 458 -24.55 23.04 -27.81
CA THR A 458 -25.03 24.05 -28.73
C THR A 458 -24.92 23.56 -30.18
N ILE A 459 -23.75 23.06 -30.58
CA ILE A 459 -23.52 22.51 -31.92
C ILE A 459 -24.42 21.30 -32.18
N SER A 460 -24.61 20.45 -31.14
CA SER A 460 -25.45 19.25 -31.23
C SER A 460 -26.92 19.57 -31.43
N GLN A 461 -27.46 20.60 -30.76
CA GLN A 461 -28.86 21.01 -30.99
C GLN A 461 -29.07 21.57 -32.39
N VAL A 462 -28.22 22.47 -32.83
CA VAL A 462 -28.30 23.03 -34.16
C VAL A 462 -28.09 21.96 -35.24
N ALA A 463 -27.16 20.99 -35.01
CA ALA A 463 -26.94 19.88 -35.92
C ALA A 463 -28.14 18.93 -36.04
N VAL A 464 -28.86 18.65 -34.92
CA VAL A 464 -30.06 17.80 -34.91
C VAL A 464 -31.21 18.45 -35.70
N GLU A 465 -31.40 19.76 -35.59
CA GLU A 465 -32.43 20.49 -36.34
C GLU A 465 -32.17 20.47 -37.86
N VAL A 466 -30.90 20.35 -38.26
CA VAL A 466 -30.47 20.24 -39.67
C VAL A 466 -30.38 18.75 -40.11
N GLY A 467 -30.83 17.82 -39.28
CA GLY A 467 -30.97 16.40 -39.65
C GLY A 467 -29.80 15.48 -39.25
N TYR A 468 -28.82 15.99 -38.50
CA TYR A 468 -27.74 15.13 -37.96
C TYR A 468 -28.17 14.38 -36.73
N SER A 469 -27.88 13.08 -36.67
CA SER A 469 -27.96 12.35 -35.41
C SER A 469 -26.77 12.66 -34.51
N GLN A 470 -26.92 12.54 -33.20
CA GLN A 470 -25.80 12.71 -32.25
C GLN A 470 -24.63 11.77 -32.54
N SER A 471 -24.88 10.58 -33.08
CA SER A 471 -23.88 9.60 -33.45
C SER A 471 -23.05 10.06 -34.65
N GLU A 472 -23.69 10.67 -35.65
CA GLU A 472 -23.03 11.21 -36.83
C GLU A 472 -22.19 12.43 -36.48
N LEU A 473 -22.69 13.31 -35.65
CA LEU A 473 -21.94 14.47 -35.15
C LEU A 473 -20.66 14.02 -34.38
N ARG A 474 -20.77 13.06 -33.50
CA ARG A 474 -19.60 12.50 -32.80
C ARG A 474 -18.56 11.88 -33.74
N LYS A 475 -19.01 11.19 -34.78
CA LYS A 475 -18.11 10.65 -35.83
C LYS A 475 -17.42 11.76 -36.57
N LEU A 476 -18.16 12.82 -36.94
CA LEU A 476 -17.63 13.98 -37.65
C LEU A 476 -16.58 14.72 -36.81
N ILE A 477 -16.85 14.96 -35.52
CA ILE A 477 -15.89 15.55 -34.60
C ILE A 477 -14.62 14.69 -34.49
N LYS A 478 -14.76 13.37 -34.43
CA LYS A 478 -13.61 12.44 -34.37
C LYS A 478 -12.81 12.46 -35.68
N GLN A 479 -13.48 12.57 -36.84
CA GLN A 479 -12.83 12.71 -38.14
C GLN A 479 -12.05 14.02 -38.25
N ILE A 480 -12.65 15.13 -37.83
CA ILE A 480 -11.99 16.45 -37.85
C ILE A 480 -10.81 16.47 -36.89
N LYS A 481 -10.92 15.91 -35.68
CA LYS A 481 -9.79 15.73 -34.74
C LYS A 481 -8.67 14.87 -35.35
N GLY A 482 -9.03 13.81 -36.05
CA GLY A 482 -8.07 12.88 -36.65
C GLY A 482 -7.37 13.42 -37.87
N SER A 483 -8.03 14.26 -38.70
CA SER A 483 -7.44 14.85 -39.89
C SER A 483 -6.40 15.95 -39.64
N VAL A 484 -6.33 16.44 -38.40
CA VAL A 484 -5.38 17.51 -38.01
C VAL A 484 -4.20 16.93 -37.19
N ALA A 485 -4.36 15.68 -36.69
CA ALA A 485 -3.30 14.96 -35.97
C ALA A 485 -2.33 14.19 -36.90
N ALA A 486 -2.67 14.08 -38.20
CA ALA A 486 -1.82 13.50 -39.25
C ALA A 486 -1.11 14.64 -40.01
#